data_f2420b4adee4f37d785ffea6400c008a
#
_entry.id   f2420b4adee4f37d785ffea6400c008a
#
_cell.length_a   1.000
_cell.length_b   1.000
_cell.length_c   1.000
_cell.angle_alpha   90.00
_cell.angle_beta   90.00
_cell.angle_gamma   90.00
#
_symmetry.space_group_name_H-M   'P 1'
#
loop_
_entity.id
_entity.type
_entity.pdbx_description
1 polymer ?
#
loop_
_entity_poly.entity_id
_entity_poly.type
_entity_poly.pdbx_seq_one_letter_code
_entity_poly.pdbx_strand_id
1 'polypeptide(L)'
;MAKLIAFDQEAREGIQRGVDTLTDAVKVTLGPRGRNVVLSKSWGGPTVTNDGVTIARDIDLEDPFENLGAQLVKSVAVKTNDIAGDGTTTATLLAQALVAEGLRNVAAGANPIGLNKGIKAAAEKVVEELKARATEVQSSGEIANVATVSSRDPEVGEMVAGAMDKVGKDGVLTVEESQSIDSYVDLTEGISFDKGFLSPYFMTDPDAGQAVLENARVLLVRGKISSLPDFLPLLEQAASESVPLFVVAEDIEGEALQALVVNSIRKVLKVVAVKSPYFGERRKAFMDDLAVVTAATVIDPEVGVNLKDATLEHLGSARRVTVTKDDTVIVDGAGTAEAVEDRRNQIRREIETTDSTWDKEKAEERLAKLSGGVAVLRVGAATETEQNERKLRVEDAINAARAAAEEGIIAGGGSALVQIAKQLEEFANGFDGEQKTGVLAVARALSKPAFWIADNAGLDGAVVVSKIADMPNGEGFNAATLEYGNLIEQGIIDPVKVTHNAVVNAASVARMVLTTEASVV
;
A
#
# COMPACT_ATOMS: atom_id res chain seq x y z
N MET A 1 0.70 -2.62 35.97
CA MET A 1 0.84 -4.09 35.98
C MET A 1 2.31 -4.42 36.19
N ALA A 2 2.63 -5.52 36.90
CA ALA A 2 4.01 -6.02 36.96
C ALA A 2 4.42 -6.49 35.55
N LYS A 3 5.68 -6.25 35.19
CA LYS A 3 6.25 -6.67 33.92
C LYS A 3 6.96 -8.02 34.05
N LEU A 4 6.83 -8.90 33.06
CA LEU A 4 7.66 -10.08 32.91
C LEU A 4 8.87 -9.72 32.04
N ILE A 5 10.04 -10.25 32.40
CA ILE A 5 11.28 -9.94 31.66
C ILE A 5 11.97 -11.28 31.36
N ALA A 6 12.32 -11.47 30.10
CA ALA A 6 13.22 -12.54 29.64
C ALA A 6 14.52 -11.93 29.13
N PHE A 7 15.61 -12.65 29.24
CA PHE A 7 16.94 -12.19 28.86
C PHE A 7 17.61 -13.18 27.89
N ASP A 8 18.64 -12.72 27.22
CA ASP A 8 19.56 -13.54 26.42
C ASP A 8 18.86 -14.48 25.43
N GLN A 9 19.15 -15.75 25.53
CA GLN A 9 18.65 -16.80 24.65
C GLN A 9 17.13 -16.98 24.80
N GLU A 10 16.59 -16.93 26.01
CA GLU A 10 15.17 -17.12 26.28
C GLU A 10 14.33 -16.03 25.57
N ALA A 11 14.79 -14.78 25.65
CA ALA A 11 14.14 -13.66 24.96
C ALA A 11 14.14 -13.86 23.43
N ARG A 12 15.29 -14.25 22.87
CA ARG A 12 15.45 -14.46 21.43
C ARG A 12 14.65 -15.66 20.93
N GLU A 13 14.61 -16.76 21.67
CA GLU A 13 13.82 -17.94 21.32
C GLU A 13 12.31 -17.66 21.33
N GLY A 14 11.81 -16.89 22.32
CA GLY A 14 10.42 -16.46 22.36
C GLY A 14 10.06 -15.65 21.12
N ILE A 15 10.87 -14.63 20.80
CA ILE A 15 10.67 -13.81 19.59
C ILE A 15 10.71 -14.70 18.33
N GLN A 16 11.68 -15.61 18.21
CA GLN A 16 11.78 -16.47 17.04
C GLN A 16 10.55 -17.35 16.86
N ARG A 17 10.03 -17.99 17.91
CA ARG A 17 8.81 -18.79 17.82
C ARG A 17 7.62 -17.97 17.34
N GLY A 18 7.48 -16.73 17.80
CA GLY A 18 6.43 -15.83 17.32
C GLY A 18 6.57 -15.45 15.85
N VAL A 19 7.81 -15.16 15.42
CA VAL A 19 8.14 -14.90 14.00
C VAL A 19 7.78 -16.12 13.15
N ASP A 20 8.17 -17.32 13.59
CA ASP A 20 7.91 -18.57 12.87
C ASP A 20 6.41 -18.86 12.78
N THR A 21 5.69 -18.74 13.88
CA THR A 21 4.23 -19.02 13.94
C THR A 21 3.44 -18.15 12.97
N LEU A 22 3.69 -16.83 12.96
CA LEU A 22 3.01 -15.93 12.04
C LEU A 22 3.40 -16.24 10.59
N THR A 23 4.69 -16.40 10.31
CA THR A 23 5.16 -16.64 8.96
C THR A 23 4.66 -17.96 8.40
N ASP A 24 4.53 -18.98 9.23
CA ASP A 24 4.01 -20.30 8.83
C ASP A 24 2.55 -20.23 8.39
N ALA A 25 1.77 -19.33 8.97
CA ALA A 25 0.40 -19.08 8.52
C ALA A 25 0.36 -18.31 7.17
N VAL A 26 1.30 -17.40 6.95
CA VAL A 26 1.31 -16.54 5.74
C VAL A 26 1.93 -17.24 4.53
N LYS A 27 3.04 -17.97 4.71
CA LYS A 27 3.84 -18.56 3.61
C LYS A 27 3.07 -19.53 2.71
N VAL A 28 2.01 -20.17 3.23
CA VAL A 28 1.17 -21.11 2.47
C VAL A 28 0.41 -20.44 1.34
N THR A 29 0.30 -19.13 1.37
CA THR A 29 -0.39 -18.33 0.35
C THR A 29 0.51 -17.99 -0.85
N LEU A 30 1.83 -18.17 -0.77
CA LEU A 30 2.77 -17.67 -1.76
C LEU A 30 2.72 -18.45 -3.08
N GLY A 31 2.75 -17.72 -4.20
CA GLY A 31 2.84 -18.25 -5.56
C GLY A 31 1.49 -18.68 -6.17
N PRO A 32 1.48 -19.09 -7.46
CA PRO A 32 0.25 -19.38 -8.20
C PRO A 32 -0.50 -20.61 -7.68
N ARG A 33 0.15 -21.48 -6.92
CA ARG A 33 -0.44 -22.65 -6.24
C ARG A 33 -0.56 -22.47 -4.74
N GLY A 34 -0.39 -21.24 -4.25
CA GLY A 34 -0.67 -20.86 -2.86
C GLY A 34 -2.13 -21.08 -2.49
N ARG A 35 -2.40 -21.26 -1.20
CA ARG A 35 -3.72 -21.58 -0.66
C ARG A 35 -4.24 -20.42 0.17
N ASN A 36 -5.55 -20.38 0.35
CA ASN A 36 -6.19 -19.40 1.22
C ASN A 36 -6.07 -19.79 2.70
N VAL A 37 -6.10 -18.79 3.56
CA VAL A 37 -6.22 -18.91 5.01
C VAL A 37 -7.62 -18.44 5.41
N VAL A 38 -8.21 -19.11 6.40
CA VAL A 38 -9.53 -18.75 6.93
C VAL A 38 -9.33 -18.08 8.29
N LEU A 39 -9.80 -16.83 8.39
CA LEU A 39 -9.71 -16.01 9.58
C LEU A 39 -11.08 -15.97 10.28
N SER A 40 -11.09 -16.19 11.60
CA SER A 40 -12.29 -16.07 12.43
C SER A 40 -12.59 -14.60 12.67
N LYS A 41 -13.86 -14.20 12.54
CA LYS A 41 -14.29 -12.85 12.93
C LYS A 41 -15.22 -12.91 14.14
N SER A 42 -15.12 -11.90 15.01
CA SER A 42 -16.00 -11.76 16.17
C SER A 42 -17.46 -11.51 15.77
N TRP A 43 -17.70 -10.94 14.59
CA TRP A 43 -19.02 -10.64 14.02
C TRP A 43 -19.01 -10.91 12.51
N GLY A 44 -20.08 -11.53 12.01
CA GLY A 44 -20.19 -11.91 10.60
C GLY A 44 -19.65 -13.30 10.30
N GLY A 45 -19.45 -13.59 9.01
CA GLY A 45 -18.83 -14.84 8.54
C GLY A 45 -17.30 -14.80 8.62
N PRO A 46 -16.63 -15.96 8.53
CA PRO A 46 -15.18 -16.02 8.48
C PRO A 46 -14.67 -15.31 7.20
N THR A 47 -13.51 -14.69 7.29
CA THR A 47 -12.81 -14.14 6.13
C THR A 47 -11.92 -15.21 5.54
N VAL A 48 -12.02 -15.42 4.23
CA VAL A 48 -11.14 -16.29 3.46
C VAL A 48 -10.24 -15.40 2.62
N THR A 49 -8.93 -15.49 2.79
CA THR A 49 -7.99 -14.61 2.10
C THR A 49 -6.65 -15.30 1.85
N ASN A 50 -5.93 -14.82 0.86
CA ASN A 50 -4.52 -15.14 0.61
C ASN A 50 -3.62 -13.92 0.72
N ASP A 51 -4.18 -12.76 1.09
CA ASP A 51 -3.40 -11.55 1.33
C ASP A 51 -2.60 -11.66 2.64
N GLY A 52 -1.28 -11.50 2.51
CA GLY A 52 -0.35 -11.68 3.63
C GLY A 52 -0.51 -10.64 4.73
N VAL A 53 -0.82 -9.38 4.41
CA VAL A 53 -0.99 -8.34 5.43
C VAL A 53 -2.29 -8.54 6.21
N THR A 54 -3.37 -8.92 5.56
CA THR A 54 -4.66 -9.23 6.21
C THR A 54 -4.49 -10.38 7.19
N ILE A 55 -3.81 -11.46 6.78
CA ILE A 55 -3.51 -12.60 7.66
C ILE A 55 -2.64 -12.15 8.84
N ALA A 56 -1.56 -11.41 8.57
CA ALA A 56 -0.63 -10.97 9.60
C ALA A 56 -1.29 -10.04 10.63
N ARG A 57 -2.20 -9.17 10.22
CA ARG A 57 -2.93 -8.25 11.11
C ARG A 57 -3.84 -8.98 12.11
N ASP A 58 -4.41 -10.10 11.71
CA ASP A 58 -5.36 -10.87 12.52
C ASP A 58 -4.68 -11.79 13.54
N ILE A 59 -3.36 -12.04 13.40
CA ILE A 59 -2.64 -12.96 14.29
C ILE A 59 -2.15 -12.22 15.54
N ASP A 60 -2.65 -12.66 16.69
CA ASP A 60 -2.15 -12.37 18.03
C ASP A 60 -1.93 -13.69 18.77
N LEU A 61 -0.81 -13.83 19.48
CA LEU A 61 -0.43 -15.06 20.17
C LEU A 61 -0.67 -14.94 21.67
N GLU A 62 -1.06 -16.05 22.32
CA GLU A 62 -1.34 -16.09 23.75
C GLU A 62 -0.09 -15.87 24.60
N ASP A 63 1.06 -16.46 24.20
CA ASP A 63 2.33 -16.23 24.87
C ASP A 63 2.83 -14.80 24.57
N PRO A 64 3.01 -13.94 25.58
CA PRO A 64 3.35 -12.55 25.36
C PRO A 64 4.75 -12.35 24.76
N PHE A 65 5.71 -13.27 25.00
CA PHE A 65 7.05 -13.19 24.39
C PHE A 65 7.04 -13.63 22.93
N GLU A 66 6.25 -14.67 22.60
CA GLU A 66 6.03 -15.06 21.20
C GLU A 66 5.26 -13.97 20.45
N ASN A 67 4.27 -13.36 21.11
CA ASN A 67 3.52 -12.26 20.50
C ASN A 67 4.40 -11.07 20.13
N LEU A 68 5.45 -10.74 20.89
CA LEU A 68 6.43 -9.71 20.49
C LEU A 68 7.06 -10.06 19.13
N GLY A 69 7.43 -11.31 18.89
CA GLY A 69 7.96 -11.77 17.62
C GLY A 69 6.95 -11.65 16.48
N ALA A 70 5.72 -12.08 16.72
CA ALA A 70 4.63 -11.93 15.76
C ALA A 70 4.38 -10.46 15.41
N GLN A 71 4.33 -9.55 16.39
CA GLN A 71 4.14 -8.11 16.16
C GLN A 71 5.28 -7.48 15.35
N LEU A 72 6.54 -7.91 15.56
CA LEU A 72 7.67 -7.43 14.79
C LEU A 72 7.54 -7.80 13.30
N VAL A 73 7.17 -9.04 12.99
CA VAL A 73 6.96 -9.49 11.60
C VAL A 73 5.67 -8.89 11.02
N LYS A 74 4.61 -8.76 11.80
CA LYS A 74 3.41 -8.00 11.42
C LYS A 74 3.78 -6.59 10.94
N SER A 75 4.70 -5.92 11.64
CA SER A 75 5.17 -4.59 11.22
C SER A 75 5.89 -4.58 9.87
N VAL A 76 6.58 -5.68 9.49
CA VAL A 76 7.18 -5.84 8.16
C VAL A 76 6.10 -5.90 7.08
N ALA A 77 5.07 -6.74 7.28
CA ALA A 77 3.96 -6.88 6.34
C ALA A 77 3.23 -5.54 6.15
N VAL A 78 2.86 -4.88 7.25
CA VAL A 78 2.17 -3.58 7.22
C VAL A 78 3.02 -2.52 6.51
N LYS A 79 4.32 -2.41 6.85
CA LYS A 79 5.19 -1.41 6.23
C LYS A 79 5.41 -1.66 4.74
N THR A 80 5.46 -2.92 4.32
CA THR A 80 5.60 -3.28 2.90
C THR A 80 4.31 -2.93 2.15
N ASN A 81 3.15 -3.22 2.74
CA ASN A 81 1.87 -2.82 2.20
C ASN A 81 1.74 -1.30 2.05
N ASP A 82 2.12 -0.52 3.08
CA ASP A 82 2.05 0.95 3.07
C ASP A 82 2.89 1.59 1.95
N ILE A 83 4.03 0.97 1.56
CA ILE A 83 4.96 1.54 0.57
C ILE A 83 4.69 1.04 -0.84
N ALA A 84 4.42 -0.27 -0.97
CA ALA A 84 4.36 -0.94 -2.26
C ALA A 84 2.97 -1.53 -2.57
N GLY A 85 2.11 -1.68 -1.58
CA GLY A 85 0.76 -2.21 -1.70
C GLY A 85 0.67 -3.69 -2.08
N ASP A 86 1.82 -4.39 -2.19
CA ASP A 86 1.95 -5.81 -2.51
C ASP A 86 3.27 -6.35 -1.95
N GLY A 87 3.51 -7.67 -2.07
CA GLY A 87 4.76 -8.34 -1.65
C GLY A 87 4.86 -8.61 -0.14
N THR A 88 3.77 -8.50 0.59
CA THR A 88 3.70 -8.65 2.05
C THR A 88 4.10 -10.05 2.52
N THR A 89 3.67 -11.09 1.82
CA THR A 89 4.06 -12.49 2.07
C THR A 89 5.56 -12.70 1.86
N THR A 90 6.12 -12.17 0.78
CA THR A 90 7.55 -12.25 0.47
C THR A 90 8.39 -11.54 1.54
N ALA A 91 7.98 -10.36 1.98
CA ALA A 91 8.66 -9.59 3.01
C ALA A 91 8.66 -10.33 4.37
N THR A 92 7.52 -10.89 4.76
CA THR A 92 7.34 -11.69 5.98
C THR A 92 8.27 -12.90 5.98
N LEU A 93 8.30 -13.62 4.86
CA LEU A 93 9.13 -14.81 4.70
C LEU A 93 10.64 -14.50 4.71
N LEU A 94 11.04 -13.41 4.07
CA LEU A 94 12.43 -12.93 4.11
C LEU A 94 12.84 -12.52 5.52
N ALA A 95 11.94 -11.86 6.28
CA ALA A 95 12.19 -11.49 7.67
C ALA A 95 12.42 -12.73 8.55
N GLN A 96 11.55 -13.74 8.44
CA GLN A 96 11.74 -15.02 9.14
C GLN A 96 13.08 -15.66 8.81
N ALA A 97 13.40 -15.76 7.52
CA ALA A 97 14.64 -16.40 7.08
C ALA A 97 15.89 -15.68 7.61
N LEU A 98 15.88 -14.34 7.59
CA LEU A 98 16.98 -13.53 8.12
C LEU A 98 17.10 -13.65 9.64
N VAL A 99 15.98 -13.65 10.37
CA VAL A 99 15.95 -13.85 11.82
C VAL A 99 16.51 -15.22 12.16
N ALA A 100 16.05 -16.29 11.50
CA ALA A 100 16.50 -17.66 11.76
C ALA A 100 18.00 -17.85 11.47
N GLU A 101 18.48 -17.36 10.32
CA GLU A 101 19.91 -17.42 9.96
C GLU A 101 20.77 -16.58 10.91
N GLY A 102 20.30 -15.38 11.26
CA GLY A 102 21.02 -14.50 12.16
C GLY A 102 21.11 -15.05 13.59
N LEU A 103 19.99 -15.50 14.17
CA LEU A 103 19.95 -16.07 15.53
C LEU A 103 20.77 -17.36 15.65
N ARG A 104 20.80 -18.20 14.61
CA ARG A 104 21.68 -19.38 14.55
C ARG A 104 23.16 -18.99 14.71
N ASN A 105 23.58 -17.91 14.04
CA ASN A 105 24.95 -17.42 14.13
C ASN A 105 25.25 -16.77 15.49
N VAL A 106 24.29 -16.01 16.04
CA VAL A 106 24.41 -15.42 17.40
C VAL A 106 24.53 -16.50 18.45
N ALA A 107 23.71 -17.56 18.38
CA ALA A 107 23.82 -18.73 19.27
C ALA A 107 25.15 -19.48 19.14
N ALA A 108 25.78 -19.43 17.96
CA ALA A 108 27.14 -19.96 17.73
C ALA A 108 28.25 -19.00 18.21
N GLY A 109 27.93 -17.87 18.82
CA GLY A 109 28.87 -16.93 19.41
C GLY A 109 29.27 -15.77 18.51
N ALA A 110 28.63 -15.57 17.35
CA ALA A 110 28.89 -14.41 16.50
C ALA A 110 28.38 -13.10 17.15
N ASN A 111 29.17 -12.04 17.01
CA ASN A 111 28.77 -10.72 17.51
C ASN A 111 27.62 -10.16 16.64
N PRO A 112 26.42 -9.89 17.23
CA PRO A 112 25.27 -9.40 16.49
C PRO A 112 25.49 -8.04 15.82
N ILE A 113 26.36 -7.18 16.35
CA ILE A 113 26.68 -5.88 15.75
C ILE A 113 27.47 -6.06 14.45
N GLY A 114 28.39 -7.03 14.41
CA GLY A 114 29.13 -7.39 13.20
C GLY A 114 28.19 -7.95 12.12
N LEU A 115 27.34 -8.92 12.52
CA LEU A 115 26.30 -9.47 11.63
C LEU A 115 25.40 -8.39 11.04
N ASN A 116 24.92 -7.45 11.86
CA ASN A 116 24.06 -6.36 11.41
C ASN A 116 24.70 -5.47 10.34
N LYS A 117 26.01 -5.21 10.46
CA LYS A 117 26.72 -4.43 9.42
C LYS A 117 26.76 -5.20 8.09
N GLY A 118 27.00 -6.50 8.14
CA GLY A 118 26.98 -7.36 6.97
C GLY A 118 25.58 -7.44 6.32
N ILE A 119 24.54 -7.65 7.13
CA ILE A 119 23.14 -7.69 6.64
C ILE A 119 22.77 -6.37 5.98
N LYS A 120 23.14 -5.22 6.58
CA LYS A 120 22.89 -3.90 5.99
C LYS A 120 23.56 -3.75 4.63
N ALA A 121 24.87 -4.03 4.55
CA ALA A 121 25.62 -3.92 3.30
C ALA A 121 25.08 -4.84 2.20
N ALA A 122 24.68 -6.06 2.57
CA ALA A 122 24.06 -6.99 1.64
C ALA A 122 22.70 -6.52 1.14
N ALA A 123 21.83 -6.00 2.03
CA ALA A 123 20.51 -5.47 1.63
C ALA A 123 20.65 -4.29 0.68
N GLU A 124 21.59 -3.37 0.94
CA GLU A 124 21.91 -2.25 0.03
C GLU A 124 22.39 -2.77 -1.34
N LYS A 125 23.26 -3.78 -1.36
CA LYS A 125 23.73 -4.40 -2.60
C LYS A 125 22.61 -5.10 -3.37
N VAL A 126 21.68 -5.79 -2.68
CA VAL A 126 20.51 -6.40 -3.33
C VAL A 126 19.64 -5.34 -4.02
N VAL A 127 19.39 -4.20 -3.36
CA VAL A 127 18.62 -3.10 -3.95
C VAL A 127 19.31 -2.56 -5.21
N GLU A 128 20.63 -2.37 -5.16
CA GLU A 128 21.44 -1.94 -6.31
C GLU A 128 21.28 -2.92 -7.48
N GLU A 129 21.42 -4.22 -7.22
CA GLU A 129 21.33 -5.27 -8.23
C GLU A 129 19.90 -5.42 -8.81
N LEU A 130 18.86 -5.27 -7.98
CA LEU A 130 17.48 -5.28 -8.45
C LEU A 130 17.21 -4.10 -9.39
N LYS A 131 17.65 -2.90 -9.00
CA LYS A 131 17.51 -1.69 -9.86
C LYS A 131 18.32 -1.77 -11.14
N ALA A 132 19.51 -2.37 -11.09
CA ALA A 132 20.34 -2.58 -12.28
C ALA A 132 19.74 -3.58 -13.29
N ARG A 133 18.86 -4.48 -12.83
CA ARG A 133 18.14 -5.45 -13.67
C ARG A 133 16.76 -4.98 -14.11
N ALA A 134 16.32 -3.83 -13.60
CA ALA A 134 15.02 -3.27 -13.91
C ALA A 134 14.87 -2.99 -15.41
N THR A 135 13.73 -3.38 -15.97
CA THR A 135 13.31 -3.02 -17.33
C THR A 135 12.07 -2.15 -17.20
N GLU A 136 12.06 -1.00 -17.86
CA GLU A 136 10.87 -0.13 -17.89
C GLU A 136 9.70 -0.86 -18.57
N VAL A 137 8.49 -0.65 -18.04
CA VAL A 137 7.27 -1.17 -18.64
C VAL A 137 7.00 -0.44 -19.95
N GLN A 138 6.90 -1.19 -21.03
CA GLN A 138 6.74 -0.65 -22.39
C GLN A 138 5.35 -0.85 -22.98
N SER A 139 4.56 -1.76 -22.43
CA SER A 139 3.26 -2.14 -22.99
C SER A 139 2.21 -2.39 -21.93
N SER A 140 0.95 -2.19 -22.31
CA SER A 140 -0.21 -2.58 -21.52
C SER A 140 -0.24 -4.09 -21.20
N GLY A 141 0.30 -4.91 -22.08
CA GLY A 141 0.43 -6.35 -21.85
C GLY A 141 1.36 -6.69 -20.68
N GLU A 142 2.43 -5.94 -20.48
CA GLU A 142 3.31 -6.12 -19.31
C GLU A 142 2.61 -5.70 -18.02
N ILE A 143 1.82 -4.63 -18.03
CA ILE A 143 0.95 -4.25 -16.91
C ILE A 143 -0.07 -5.36 -16.61
N ALA A 144 -0.72 -5.91 -17.65
CA ALA A 144 -1.64 -7.03 -17.48
C ALA A 144 -0.95 -8.25 -16.86
N ASN A 145 0.28 -8.55 -17.26
CA ASN A 145 1.06 -9.66 -16.71
C ASN A 145 1.40 -9.42 -15.22
N VAL A 146 1.87 -8.21 -14.85
CA VAL A 146 2.12 -7.86 -13.43
C VAL A 146 0.86 -8.03 -12.60
N ALA A 147 -0.24 -7.46 -13.05
CA ALA A 147 -1.52 -7.53 -12.36
C ALA A 147 -2.06 -8.98 -12.28
N THR A 148 -1.83 -9.80 -13.32
CA THR A 148 -2.16 -11.23 -13.33
C THR A 148 -1.32 -12.02 -12.31
N VAL A 149 -0.02 -11.74 -12.20
CA VAL A 149 0.85 -12.42 -11.23
C VAL A 149 0.43 -12.07 -9.80
N SER A 150 0.14 -10.81 -9.52
CA SER A 150 -0.31 -10.35 -8.20
C SER A 150 -1.68 -10.92 -7.84
N SER A 151 -2.70 -10.78 -8.72
CA SER A 151 -4.06 -11.26 -8.47
C SER A 151 -4.23 -12.77 -8.68
N ARG A 152 -3.33 -13.45 -9.39
CA ARG A 152 -3.44 -14.82 -9.89
C ARG A 152 -4.65 -15.05 -10.80
N ASP A 153 -5.13 -13.99 -11.44
CA ASP A 153 -6.33 -13.99 -12.27
C ASP A 153 -6.08 -13.16 -13.53
N PRO A 154 -6.02 -13.80 -14.72
CA PRO A 154 -5.81 -13.10 -15.97
C PRO A 154 -6.92 -12.09 -16.31
N GLU A 155 -8.17 -12.35 -15.89
CA GLU A 155 -9.28 -11.41 -16.12
C GLU A 155 -9.08 -10.13 -15.33
N VAL A 156 -8.59 -10.23 -14.09
CA VAL A 156 -8.20 -9.08 -13.27
C VAL A 156 -7.02 -8.35 -13.91
N GLY A 157 -6.03 -9.08 -14.42
CA GLY A 157 -4.89 -8.50 -15.12
C GLY A 157 -5.29 -7.62 -16.30
N GLU A 158 -6.11 -8.14 -17.19
CA GLU A 158 -6.64 -7.43 -18.35
C GLU A 158 -7.52 -6.23 -17.94
N MET A 159 -8.33 -6.38 -16.91
CA MET A 159 -9.19 -5.32 -16.39
C MET A 159 -8.38 -4.15 -15.83
N VAL A 160 -7.33 -4.42 -15.05
CA VAL A 160 -6.45 -3.39 -14.47
C VAL A 160 -5.66 -2.67 -15.57
N ALA A 161 -5.06 -3.42 -16.50
CA ALA A 161 -4.32 -2.82 -17.62
C ALA A 161 -5.22 -1.95 -18.50
N GLY A 162 -6.39 -2.45 -18.86
CA GLY A 162 -7.37 -1.70 -19.65
C GLY A 162 -7.92 -0.47 -18.91
N ALA A 163 -8.02 -0.51 -17.60
CA ALA A 163 -8.36 0.65 -16.78
C ALA A 163 -7.24 1.70 -16.78
N MET A 164 -5.97 1.28 -16.59
CA MET A 164 -4.80 2.17 -16.64
C MET A 164 -4.64 2.83 -18.02
N ASP A 165 -4.85 2.10 -19.09
CA ASP A 165 -4.80 2.66 -20.46
C ASP A 165 -5.82 3.78 -20.67
N LYS A 166 -7.01 3.63 -20.10
CA LYS A 166 -8.11 4.60 -20.26
C LYS A 166 -7.90 5.88 -19.45
N VAL A 167 -7.39 5.77 -18.22
CA VAL A 167 -7.20 6.96 -17.36
C VAL A 167 -5.78 7.55 -17.48
N GLY A 168 -4.84 6.83 -18.10
CA GLY A 168 -3.45 7.25 -18.25
C GLY A 168 -2.61 7.02 -16.98
N LYS A 169 -1.32 7.39 -17.06
CA LYS A 169 -0.35 7.14 -15.97
C LYS A 169 -0.69 7.86 -14.65
N ASP A 170 -1.28 9.04 -14.76
CA ASP A 170 -1.65 9.89 -13.61
C ASP A 170 -3.13 9.69 -13.20
N GLY A 171 -3.83 8.79 -13.87
CA GLY A 171 -5.22 8.48 -13.60
C GLY A 171 -5.41 7.67 -12.32
N VAL A 172 -6.59 7.79 -11.73
CA VAL A 172 -6.93 7.13 -10.48
C VAL A 172 -7.71 5.85 -10.75
N LEU A 173 -7.26 4.76 -10.12
CA LEU A 173 -8.00 3.51 -10.07
C LEU A 173 -8.53 3.29 -8.65
N THR A 174 -9.81 2.98 -8.53
CA THR A 174 -10.46 2.63 -7.26
C THR A 174 -11.19 1.31 -7.42
N VAL A 175 -11.37 0.58 -6.32
CA VAL A 175 -12.10 -0.67 -6.30
C VAL A 175 -13.39 -0.49 -5.52
N GLU A 176 -14.50 -0.90 -6.09
CA GLU A 176 -15.82 -0.88 -5.45
C GLU A 176 -16.53 -2.22 -5.67
N GLU A 177 -17.45 -2.54 -4.78
CA GLU A 177 -18.30 -3.71 -4.92
C GLU A 177 -19.31 -3.52 -6.05
N SER A 178 -19.46 -4.55 -6.88
CA SER A 178 -20.53 -4.62 -7.89
C SER A 178 -21.83 -5.12 -7.27
N GLN A 179 -22.95 -4.62 -7.76
CA GLN A 179 -24.28 -5.15 -7.42
C GLN A 179 -24.63 -6.43 -8.20
N SER A 180 -23.79 -6.82 -9.15
CA SER A 180 -23.93 -8.01 -9.98
C SER A 180 -22.81 -9.03 -9.73
N ILE A 181 -22.93 -10.20 -10.32
CA ILE A 181 -21.89 -11.24 -10.27
C ILE A 181 -20.69 -10.84 -11.14
N ASP A 182 -20.90 -9.99 -12.13
CA ASP A 182 -19.87 -9.61 -13.09
C ASP A 182 -18.98 -8.49 -12.55
N SER A 183 -17.69 -8.57 -12.87
CA SER A 183 -16.72 -7.50 -12.64
C SER A 183 -16.54 -6.68 -13.92
N TYR A 184 -16.46 -5.37 -13.78
CA TYR A 184 -16.30 -4.45 -14.92
C TYR A 184 -15.66 -3.13 -14.50
N VAL A 185 -15.25 -2.32 -15.48
CA VAL A 185 -14.64 -1.01 -15.26
C VAL A 185 -15.59 0.10 -15.68
N ASP A 186 -15.95 0.95 -14.72
CA ASP A 186 -16.66 2.20 -14.97
C ASP A 186 -15.63 3.35 -15.05
N LEU A 187 -15.78 4.21 -16.05
CA LEU A 187 -15.03 5.46 -16.12
C LEU A 187 -15.92 6.59 -15.65
N THR A 188 -15.44 7.35 -14.69
CA THR A 188 -16.18 8.47 -14.12
C THR A 188 -15.28 9.68 -13.91
N GLU A 189 -15.89 10.84 -13.76
CA GLU A 189 -15.16 12.04 -13.38
C GLU A 189 -14.78 12.00 -11.91
N GLY A 190 -13.62 12.57 -11.59
CA GLY A 190 -13.13 12.62 -10.23
C GLY A 190 -11.76 13.26 -10.15
N ILE A 191 -11.29 13.44 -8.93
CA ILE A 191 -9.99 14.04 -8.65
C ILE A 191 -9.34 13.37 -7.45
N SER A 192 -8.01 13.24 -7.50
CA SER A 192 -7.23 12.78 -6.36
C SER A 192 -6.13 13.76 -5.98
N PHE A 193 -5.72 13.69 -4.71
CA PHE A 193 -4.60 14.48 -4.20
C PHE A 193 -3.95 13.84 -2.97
N ASP A 194 -2.66 14.15 -2.79
CA ASP A 194 -1.76 13.53 -1.82
C ASP A 194 -1.92 14.19 -0.43
N LYS A 195 -3.09 14.03 0.18
CA LYS A 195 -3.38 14.39 1.57
C LYS A 195 -4.35 13.40 2.16
N GLY A 196 -3.96 12.79 3.26
CA GLY A 196 -4.78 11.86 4.00
C GLY A 196 -5.54 12.52 5.17
N PHE A 197 -6.25 11.69 5.92
CA PHE A 197 -7.06 12.14 7.04
C PHE A 197 -6.21 12.74 8.17
N LEU A 198 -6.73 13.77 8.82
CA LEU A 198 -6.09 14.44 9.97
C LEU A 198 -6.05 13.60 11.24
N SER A 199 -6.86 12.55 11.32
CA SER A 199 -6.91 11.67 12.48
C SER A 199 -7.30 10.24 12.06
N PRO A 200 -6.60 9.21 12.57
CA PRO A 200 -6.98 7.80 12.35
C PRO A 200 -8.39 7.46 12.84
N TYR A 201 -8.94 8.25 13.75
CA TYR A 201 -10.31 8.06 14.25
C TYR A 201 -11.41 8.39 13.23
N PHE A 202 -11.05 8.93 12.08
CA PHE A 202 -11.97 9.12 10.95
C PHE A 202 -12.15 7.86 10.10
N MET A 203 -11.30 6.84 10.26
CA MET A 203 -11.41 5.60 9.49
C MET A 203 -12.78 4.94 9.70
N THR A 204 -13.42 4.60 8.61
CA THR A 204 -14.67 3.82 8.58
C THR A 204 -14.39 2.35 8.34
N ASP A 205 -13.25 2.05 7.73
CA ASP A 205 -12.70 0.72 7.46
C ASP A 205 -11.25 0.65 8.00
N PRO A 206 -11.07 0.23 9.27
CA PRO A 206 -9.75 0.11 9.86
C PRO A 206 -8.91 -1.02 9.24
N ASP A 207 -9.55 -2.05 8.70
CA ASP A 207 -8.87 -3.19 8.09
C ASP A 207 -8.18 -2.75 6.79
N ALA A 208 -8.87 -1.96 5.96
CA ALA A 208 -8.31 -1.35 4.77
C ALA A 208 -7.50 -0.06 5.05
N GLY A 209 -7.52 0.46 6.29
CA GLY A 209 -6.81 1.69 6.66
C GLY A 209 -7.38 2.96 6.01
N GLN A 210 -8.68 2.98 5.71
CA GLN A 210 -9.32 4.05 4.97
C GLN A 210 -10.61 4.56 5.61
N ALA A 211 -10.97 5.79 5.25
CA ALA A 211 -12.26 6.39 5.54
C ALA A 211 -13.05 6.55 4.24
N VAL A 212 -14.25 5.98 4.19
CA VAL A 212 -15.13 6.04 3.02
C VAL A 212 -16.42 6.76 3.39
N LEU A 213 -16.75 7.79 2.64
CA LEU A 213 -18.01 8.53 2.74
C LEU A 213 -18.79 8.37 1.43
N GLU A 214 -19.99 7.80 1.54
CA GLU A 214 -20.92 7.71 0.42
C GLU A 214 -21.88 8.90 0.45
N ASN A 215 -22.14 9.48 -0.73
CA ASN A 215 -22.98 10.67 -0.90
C ASN A 215 -22.55 11.82 0.01
N ALA A 216 -21.25 12.09 0.03
CA ALA A 216 -20.65 13.07 0.92
C ALA A 216 -20.98 14.50 0.50
N ARG A 217 -21.24 15.36 1.49
CA ARG A 217 -21.18 16.82 1.32
C ARG A 217 -19.76 17.30 1.49
N VAL A 218 -19.32 18.20 0.64
CA VAL A 218 -17.92 18.67 0.57
C VAL A 218 -17.85 20.13 1.01
N LEU A 219 -17.17 20.37 2.12
CA LEU A 219 -16.88 21.70 2.63
C LEU A 219 -15.44 22.09 2.26
N LEU A 220 -15.28 23.20 1.56
CA LEU A 220 -14.00 23.77 1.18
C LEU A 220 -13.76 25.09 1.92
N VAL A 221 -12.70 25.19 2.72
CA VAL A 221 -12.38 26.38 3.52
C VAL A 221 -10.96 26.87 3.22
N ARG A 222 -10.85 28.11 2.71
CA ARG A 222 -9.56 28.81 2.62
C ARG A 222 -9.21 29.38 3.99
N GLY A 223 -8.20 28.83 4.59
CA GLY A 223 -7.74 29.19 5.93
C GLY A 223 -7.87 28.05 6.92
N LYS A 224 -7.48 28.34 8.15
CA LYS A 224 -7.50 27.38 9.25
C LYS A 224 -8.85 27.37 9.95
N ILE A 225 -9.29 26.18 10.35
CA ILE A 225 -10.47 26.00 11.21
C ILE A 225 -9.97 25.65 12.62
N SER A 226 -9.99 26.63 13.53
CA SER A 226 -9.62 26.43 14.94
C SER A 226 -10.76 26.76 15.91
N SER A 227 -11.68 27.67 15.51
CA SER A 227 -12.82 28.11 16.31
C SER A 227 -13.98 27.12 16.18
N LEU A 228 -14.29 26.40 17.25
CA LEU A 228 -15.49 25.54 17.29
C LEU A 228 -16.80 26.35 17.21
N PRO A 229 -16.96 27.50 17.90
CA PRO A 229 -18.19 28.29 17.80
C PRO A 229 -18.56 28.71 16.36
N ASP A 230 -17.56 28.99 15.52
CA ASP A 230 -17.81 29.38 14.13
C ASP A 230 -18.19 28.18 13.24
N PHE A 231 -17.77 26.98 13.63
CA PHE A 231 -18.02 25.75 12.88
C PHE A 231 -19.27 24.98 13.37
N LEU A 232 -19.65 25.17 14.63
CA LEU A 232 -20.71 24.42 15.29
C LEU A 232 -22.06 24.46 14.58
N PRO A 233 -22.56 25.62 14.06
CA PRO A 233 -23.86 25.68 13.40
C PRO A 233 -23.94 24.76 12.17
N LEU A 234 -22.87 24.69 11.38
CA LEU A 234 -22.80 23.80 10.21
C LEU A 234 -22.73 22.32 10.62
N LEU A 235 -21.97 22.00 11.69
CA LEU A 235 -21.89 20.63 12.20
C LEU A 235 -23.24 20.13 12.76
N GLU A 236 -23.96 20.98 13.48
CA GLU A 236 -25.31 20.67 13.99
C GLU A 236 -26.29 20.43 12.84
N GLN A 237 -26.23 21.24 11.79
CA GLN A 237 -27.06 21.07 10.61
C GLN A 237 -26.73 19.75 9.90
N ALA A 238 -25.45 19.44 9.66
CA ALA A 238 -25.02 18.19 9.03
C ALA A 238 -25.42 16.96 9.86
N ALA A 239 -25.30 17.04 11.19
CA ALA A 239 -25.70 15.97 12.08
C ALA A 239 -27.22 15.75 12.11
N SER A 240 -28.02 16.84 12.12
CA SER A 240 -29.48 16.75 12.13
C SER A 240 -30.04 16.12 10.85
N GLU A 241 -29.41 16.36 9.72
CA GLU A 241 -29.76 15.78 8.43
C GLU A 241 -29.06 14.42 8.17
N SER A 242 -28.21 13.95 9.11
CA SER A 242 -27.43 12.71 8.99
C SER A 242 -26.56 12.67 7.71
N VAL A 243 -26.03 13.82 7.29
CA VAL A 243 -25.26 13.96 6.05
C VAL A 243 -23.78 13.66 6.31
N PRO A 244 -23.15 12.75 5.55
CA PRO A 244 -21.71 12.55 5.62
C PRO A 244 -20.98 13.83 5.17
N LEU A 245 -19.99 14.27 5.96
CA LEU A 245 -19.29 15.53 5.75
C LEU A 245 -17.81 15.29 5.46
N PHE A 246 -17.35 15.73 4.29
CA PHE A 246 -15.95 15.80 3.93
C PHE A 246 -15.45 17.23 4.01
N VAL A 247 -14.39 17.47 4.78
CA VAL A 247 -13.87 18.82 5.05
C VAL A 247 -12.45 18.95 4.50
N VAL A 248 -12.24 19.93 3.63
CA VAL A 248 -10.93 20.31 3.13
C VAL A 248 -10.62 21.74 3.58
N ALA A 249 -9.56 21.92 4.36
CA ALA A 249 -9.15 23.24 4.83
C ALA A 249 -7.62 23.39 4.78
N GLU A 250 -7.12 24.59 4.96
CA GLU A 250 -5.66 24.79 5.12
C GLU A 250 -5.11 23.98 6.29
N ASP A 251 -5.77 24.03 7.43
CA ASP A 251 -5.54 23.20 8.60
C ASP A 251 -6.83 23.14 9.45
N ILE A 252 -6.97 22.09 10.25
CA ILE A 252 -8.02 21.99 11.26
C ILE A 252 -7.34 21.61 12.57
N GLU A 253 -7.45 22.47 13.56
CA GLU A 253 -6.70 22.32 14.81
C GLU A 253 -7.55 22.67 16.05
N GLY A 254 -6.99 22.39 17.23
CA GLY A 254 -7.60 22.77 18.50
C GLY A 254 -8.98 22.14 18.75
N GLU A 255 -9.92 22.95 19.24
CA GLU A 255 -11.26 22.52 19.63
C GLU A 255 -12.08 22.02 18.45
N ALA A 256 -11.88 22.60 17.26
CA ALA A 256 -12.59 22.19 16.05
C ALA A 256 -12.23 20.76 15.65
N LEU A 257 -10.94 20.39 15.61
CA LEU A 257 -10.52 19.02 15.30
C LEU A 257 -11.00 18.03 16.37
N GLN A 258 -10.89 18.40 17.65
CA GLN A 258 -11.37 17.55 18.75
C GLN A 258 -12.87 17.27 18.64
N ALA A 259 -13.66 18.27 18.29
CA ALA A 259 -15.10 18.10 18.09
C ALA A 259 -15.42 17.12 16.94
N LEU A 260 -14.71 17.23 15.80
CA LEU A 260 -14.86 16.30 14.68
C LEU A 260 -14.52 14.87 15.09
N VAL A 261 -13.39 14.67 15.75
CA VAL A 261 -12.92 13.35 16.21
C VAL A 261 -13.91 12.72 17.21
N VAL A 262 -14.37 13.48 18.20
CA VAL A 262 -15.33 12.98 19.21
C VAL A 262 -16.66 12.58 18.57
N ASN A 263 -17.17 13.40 17.63
CA ASN A 263 -18.43 13.10 16.94
C ASN A 263 -18.29 11.89 15.99
N SER A 264 -17.13 11.71 15.36
CA SER A 264 -16.83 10.53 14.54
C SER A 264 -16.79 9.27 15.41
N ILE A 265 -16.05 9.26 16.53
CA ILE A 265 -15.98 8.12 17.47
C ILE A 265 -17.36 7.77 18.02
N ARG A 266 -18.16 8.77 18.37
CA ARG A 266 -19.53 8.57 18.87
C ARG A 266 -20.54 8.19 17.78
N LYS A 267 -20.12 8.17 16.52
CA LYS A 267 -20.98 7.91 15.34
C LYS A 267 -22.19 8.86 15.25
N VAL A 268 -22.05 10.07 15.81
CA VAL A 268 -23.08 11.12 15.70
C VAL A 268 -23.00 11.82 14.34
N LEU A 269 -21.77 12.00 13.84
CA LEU A 269 -21.52 12.59 12.52
C LEU A 269 -20.51 11.72 11.78
N LYS A 270 -20.84 11.31 10.56
CA LYS A 270 -19.88 10.70 9.64
C LYS A 270 -19.05 11.83 9.03
N VAL A 271 -17.84 12.02 9.49
CA VAL A 271 -16.98 13.11 9.03
C VAL A 271 -15.56 12.66 8.80
N VAL A 272 -14.95 13.20 7.73
CA VAL A 272 -13.53 13.09 7.45
C VAL A 272 -12.99 14.46 7.13
N ALA A 273 -11.82 14.77 7.68
CA ALA A 273 -11.16 16.05 7.49
C ALA A 273 -9.73 15.86 7.01
N VAL A 274 -9.35 16.62 5.99
CA VAL A 274 -8.02 16.60 5.38
C VAL A 274 -7.46 18.02 5.23
N LYS A 275 -6.12 18.13 5.12
CA LYS A 275 -5.47 19.38 4.72
C LYS A 275 -5.52 19.53 3.21
N SER A 276 -5.76 20.76 2.75
CA SER A 276 -5.58 21.09 1.34
C SER A 276 -4.11 20.93 0.94
N PRO A 277 -3.81 20.32 -0.21
CA PRO A 277 -2.45 20.28 -0.73
C PRO A 277 -1.95 21.68 -1.14
N TYR A 278 -0.64 21.76 -1.34
CA TYR A 278 0.07 22.98 -1.75
C TYR A 278 0.04 24.11 -0.73
N PHE A 279 0.59 25.29 -1.11
CA PHE A 279 0.69 26.50 -0.28
C PHE A 279 0.41 27.75 -1.13
N GLY A 280 -0.02 28.85 -0.49
CA GLY A 280 -0.21 30.14 -1.13
C GLY A 280 -1.22 30.10 -2.29
N GLU A 281 -0.90 30.77 -3.40
CA GLU A 281 -1.80 30.89 -4.56
C GLU A 281 -2.12 29.53 -5.21
N ARG A 282 -1.20 28.56 -5.15
CA ARG A 282 -1.45 27.21 -5.67
C ARG A 282 -2.52 26.47 -4.89
N ARG A 283 -2.52 26.63 -3.55
CA ARG A 283 -3.58 26.08 -2.71
C ARG A 283 -4.92 26.70 -3.11
N LYS A 284 -4.96 28.03 -3.33
CA LYS A 284 -6.17 28.71 -3.78
C LYS A 284 -6.67 28.13 -5.11
N ALA A 285 -5.76 28.00 -6.08
CA ALA A 285 -6.09 27.46 -7.40
C ALA A 285 -6.62 26.02 -7.34
N PHE A 286 -5.99 25.16 -6.51
CA PHE A 286 -6.44 23.79 -6.33
C PHE A 286 -7.80 23.71 -5.60
N MET A 287 -8.05 24.58 -4.62
CA MET A 287 -9.35 24.68 -3.97
C MET A 287 -10.44 25.09 -4.95
N ASP A 288 -10.14 25.97 -5.94
CA ASP A 288 -11.05 26.30 -7.02
C ASP A 288 -11.31 25.11 -7.95
N ASP A 289 -10.27 24.29 -8.23
CA ASP A 289 -10.43 23.06 -9.01
C ASP A 289 -11.38 22.08 -8.29
N LEU A 290 -11.20 21.89 -6.98
CA LEU A 290 -12.11 21.08 -6.15
C LEU A 290 -13.53 21.64 -6.14
N ALA A 291 -13.68 22.97 -6.04
CA ALA A 291 -14.98 23.64 -6.05
C ALA A 291 -15.74 23.36 -7.35
N VAL A 292 -15.06 23.41 -8.48
CA VAL A 292 -15.66 23.10 -9.79
C VAL A 292 -16.07 21.63 -9.88
N VAL A 293 -15.20 20.69 -9.44
CA VAL A 293 -15.48 19.25 -9.50
C VAL A 293 -16.65 18.86 -8.59
N THR A 294 -16.78 19.49 -7.42
CA THR A 294 -17.79 19.12 -6.41
C THR A 294 -19.02 20.03 -6.40
N ALA A 295 -19.03 21.09 -7.21
CA ALA A 295 -20.01 22.19 -7.17
C ALA A 295 -20.10 22.86 -5.79
N ALA A 296 -18.98 22.93 -5.05
CA ALA A 296 -18.90 23.60 -3.76
C ALA A 296 -18.64 25.09 -3.91
N THR A 297 -19.09 25.89 -2.93
CA THR A 297 -18.63 27.26 -2.74
C THR A 297 -17.45 27.27 -1.77
N VAL A 298 -16.33 27.86 -2.17
CA VAL A 298 -15.18 27.99 -1.29
C VAL A 298 -15.48 29.03 -0.22
N ILE A 299 -15.42 28.63 1.04
CA ILE A 299 -15.53 29.54 2.19
C ILE A 299 -14.20 30.27 2.33
N ASP A 300 -14.21 31.57 2.08
CA ASP A 300 -13.02 32.40 2.06
C ASP A 300 -13.29 33.73 2.79
N PRO A 301 -12.74 33.91 3.99
CA PRO A 301 -12.91 35.13 4.76
C PRO A 301 -12.33 36.39 4.06
N GLU A 302 -11.33 36.22 3.16
CA GLU A 302 -10.74 37.34 2.42
C GLU A 302 -11.72 37.98 1.45
N VAL A 303 -12.68 37.18 0.94
CA VAL A 303 -13.77 37.68 0.05
C VAL A 303 -15.10 37.85 0.78
N GLY A 304 -15.10 37.74 2.10
CA GLY A 304 -16.28 38.03 2.94
C GLY A 304 -17.19 36.82 3.21
N VAL A 305 -16.84 35.60 2.76
CA VAL A 305 -17.59 34.37 3.04
C VAL A 305 -16.98 33.69 4.29
N ASN A 306 -17.64 33.86 5.43
CA ASN A 306 -17.13 33.32 6.69
C ASN A 306 -17.72 31.95 7.04
N LEU A 307 -16.96 31.13 7.76
CA LEU A 307 -17.39 29.78 8.17
C LEU A 307 -18.66 29.83 9.06
N LYS A 308 -18.80 30.82 9.91
CA LYS A 308 -19.98 31.00 10.78
C LYS A 308 -21.30 31.24 10.01
N ASP A 309 -21.19 31.72 8.77
CA ASP A 309 -22.31 32.03 7.89
C ASP A 309 -22.55 30.89 6.87
N ALA A 310 -21.71 29.81 6.93
CA ALA A 310 -21.80 28.66 6.04
C ALA A 310 -23.05 27.82 6.35
N THR A 311 -23.73 27.39 5.30
CA THR A 311 -24.89 26.49 5.35
C THR A 311 -24.68 25.31 4.42
N LEU A 312 -25.56 24.32 4.46
CA LEU A 312 -25.48 23.17 3.55
C LEU A 312 -25.58 23.55 2.06
N GLU A 313 -26.10 24.73 1.73
CA GLU A 313 -26.19 25.22 0.36
C GLU A 313 -24.81 25.59 -0.23
N HIS A 314 -23.83 25.93 0.64
CA HIS A 314 -22.47 26.21 0.23
C HIS A 314 -21.65 24.94 -0.01
N LEU A 315 -22.14 23.81 0.51
CA LEU A 315 -21.45 22.53 0.38
C LEU A 315 -21.66 21.95 -1.01
N GLY A 316 -20.56 21.53 -1.61
CA GLY A 316 -20.62 20.65 -2.77
C GLY A 316 -21.06 19.24 -2.40
N SER A 317 -21.04 18.34 -3.37
CA SER A 317 -21.27 16.93 -3.10
C SER A 317 -20.42 16.03 -4.01
N ALA A 318 -20.23 14.80 -3.54
CA ALA A 318 -19.61 13.73 -4.31
C ALA A 318 -20.32 12.42 -3.99
N ARG A 319 -20.43 11.54 -4.98
CA ARG A 319 -21.02 10.22 -4.77
C ARG A 319 -20.20 9.41 -3.75
N ARG A 320 -18.88 9.47 -3.86
CA ARG A 320 -17.97 8.79 -2.94
C ARG A 320 -16.69 9.59 -2.69
N VAL A 321 -16.26 9.62 -1.45
CA VAL A 321 -14.95 10.14 -1.04
C VAL A 321 -14.22 9.05 -0.27
N THR A 322 -13.03 8.69 -0.73
CA THR A 322 -12.16 7.73 -0.07
C THR A 322 -10.89 8.44 0.39
N VAL A 323 -10.57 8.33 1.66
CA VAL A 323 -9.39 8.97 2.26
C VAL A 323 -8.57 7.91 2.98
N THR A 324 -7.32 7.80 2.59
CA THR A 324 -6.31 6.97 3.26
C THR A 324 -5.46 7.83 4.20
N LYS A 325 -4.39 7.26 4.73
CA LYS A 325 -3.42 8.01 5.54
C LYS A 325 -2.70 9.10 4.73
N ASP A 326 -2.49 8.89 3.45
CA ASP A 326 -1.65 9.73 2.60
C ASP A 326 -2.42 10.39 1.45
N ASP A 327 -3.54 9.80 1.00
CA ASP A 327 -4.25 10.21 -0.21
C ASP A 327 -5.75 10.42 0.01
N THR A 328 -6.32 11.27 -0.85
CA THR A 328 -7.77 11.49 -0.97
C THR A 328 -8.20 11.30 -2.42
N VAL A 329 -9.28 10.56 -2.64
CA VAL A 329 -9.94 10.37 -3.93
C VAL A 329 -11.40 10.80 -3.83
N ILE A 330 -11.81 11.69 -4.71
CA ILE A 330 -13.20 12.15 -4.87
C ILE A 330 -13.72 11.59 -6.18
N VAL A 331 -14.80 10.82 -6.12
CA VAL A 331 -15.42 10.17 -7.28
C VAL A 331 -16.79 10.77 -7.50
N ASP A 332 -17.07 11.13 -8.76
CA ASP A 332 -18.39 11.55 -9.22
C ASP A 332 -18.91 12.75 -8.42
N GLY A 333 -18.15 13.85 -8.50
CA GLY A 333 -18.54 15.13 -7.92
C GLY A 333 -19.73 15.74 -8.66
N ALA A 334 -20.48 16.62 -7.96
CA ALA A 334 -21.68 17.26 -8.52
C ALA A 334 -21.39 18.36 -9.55
N GLY A 335 -20.12 18.64 -9.86
CA GLY A 335 -19.74 19.57 -10.92
C GLY A 335 -20.24 19.11 -12.28
N THR A 336 -20.73 20.05 -13.09
CA THR A 336 -21.16 19.69 -14.45
C THR A 336 -19.95 19.45 -15.35
N ALA A 337 -20.06 18.51 -16.30
CA ALA A 337 -19.01 18.23 -17.28
C ALA A 337 -18.59 19.51 -18.05
N GLU A 338 -19.53 20.43 -18.33
CA GLU A 338 -19.25 21.72 -18.96
C GLU A 338 -18.36 22.60 -18.07
N ALA A 339 -18.68 22.73 -16.78
CA ALA A 339 -17.88 23.52 -15.83
C ALA A 339 -16.46 22.95 -15.64
N VAL A 340 -16.33 21.63 -15.59
CA VAL A 340 -15.03 20.96 -15.49
C VAL A 340 -14.20 21.18 -16.76
N GLU A 341 -14.82 21.09 -17.95
CA GLU A 341 -14.10 21.35 -19.22
C GLU A 341 -13.72 22.83 -19.38
N ASP A 342 -14.56 23.74 -18.96
CA ASP A 342 -14.24 25.18 -18.92
C ASP A 342 -13.03 25.44 -18.00
N ARG A 343 -12.97 24.74 -16.85
CA ARG A 343 -11.83 24.83 -15.95
C ARG A 343 -10.55 24.25 -16.56
N ARG A 344 -10.63 23.11 -17.23
CA ARG A 344 -9.50 22.54 -18.00
C ARG A 344 -8.99 23.53 -19.04
N ASN A 345 -9.91 24.17 -19.79
CA ASN A 345 -9.56 25.18 -20.79
C ASN A 345 -8.92 26.44 -20.17
N GLN A 346 -9.33 26.82 -18.97
CA GLN A 346 -8.71 27.91 -18.23
C GLN A 346 -7.26 27.57 -17.85
N ILE A 347 -7.01 26.36 -17.35
CA ILE A 347 -5.67 25.89 -16.97
C ILE A 347 -4.78 25.75 -18.22
N ARG A 348 -5.31 25.26 -19.36
CA ARG A 348 -4.55 25.21 -20.63
C ARG A 348 -4.06 26.60 -21.03
N ARG A 349 -4.92 27.64 -20.90
CA ARG A 349 -4.52 29.04 -21.17
C ARG A 349 -3.48 29.55 -20.16
N GLU A 350 -3.58 29.16 -18.89
CA GLU A 350 -2.58 29.48 -17.88
C GLU A 350 -1.22 28.91 -18.25
N ILE A 351 -1.17 27.64 -18.71
CA ILE A 351 0.04 26.96 -19.21
C ILE A 351 0.67 27.70 -20.41
N GLU A 352 -0.17 28.20 -21.34
CA GLU A 352 0.30 28.90 -22.54
C GLU A 352 0.82 30.32 -22.24
N THR A 353 0.32 30.95 -21.19
CA THR A 353 0.61 32.37 -20.90
C THR A 353 1.65 32.58 -19.82
N THR A 354 1.99 31.54 -19.02
CA THR A 354 2.98 31.68 -17.95
C THR A 354 4.41 31.63 -18.49
N ASP A 355 5.25 32.58 -18.07
CA ASP A 355 6.68 32.61 -18.36
C ASP A 355 7.53 31.77 -17.38
N SER A 356 6.93 31.33 -16.27
CA SER A 356 7.58 30.54 -15.24
C SER A 356 7.51 29.05 -15.59
N THR A 357 8.65 28.43 -15.84
CA THR A 357 8.74 26.99 -16.12
C THR A 357 8.18 26.14 -15.00
N TRP A 358 8.36 26.59 -13.74
CA TRP A 358 7.88 25.87 -12.58
C TRP A 358 6.36 26.03 -12.37
N ASP A 359 5.77 27.21 -12.64
CA ASP A 359 4.32 27.41 -12.57
C ASP A 359 3.63 26.66 -13.72
N LYS A 360 4.27 26.59 -14.88
CA LYS A 360 3.83 25.79 -16.02
C LYS A 360 3.73 24.31 -15.65
N GLU A 361 4.79 23.74 -15.09
CA GLU A 361 4.82 22.33 -14.62
C GLU A 361 3.69 22.04 -13.63
N LYS A 362 3.44 22.95 -12.69
CA LYS A 362 2.37 22.79 -11.70
C LYS A 362 0.96 22.98 -12.26
N ALA A 363 0.80 23.81 -13.28
CA ALA A 363 -0.46 23.91 -14.01
C ALA A 363 -0.71 22.66 -14.87
N GLU A 364 0.33 22.10 -15.49
CA GLU A 364 0.28 20.81 -16.20
C GLU A 364 -0.13 19.66 -15.28
N GLU A 365 0.42 19.59 -14.06
CA GLU A 365 0.05 18.62 -13.03
C GLU A 365 -1.43 18.74 -12.64
N ARG A 366 -1.93 19.95 -12.42
CA ARG A 366 -3.35 20.21 -12.12
C ARG A 366 -4.26 19.80 -13.27
N LEU A 367 -3.85 20.12 -14.52
CA LEU A 367 -4.59 19.73 -15.71
C LEU A 367 -4.68 18.20 -15.85
N ALA A 368 -3.56 17.49 -15.62
CA ALA A 368 -3.52 16.03 -15.63
C ALA A 368 -4.50 15.43 -14.60
N LYS A 369 -4.48 15.92 -13.36
CA LYS A 369 -5.41 15.48 -12.30
C LYS A 369 -6.88 15.70 -12.64
N LEU A 370 -7.23 16.81 -13.31
CA LEU A 370 -8.59 17.09 -13.76
C LEU A 370 -9.00 16.32 -15.02
N SER A 371 -8.03 15.90 -15.85
CA SER A 371 -8.26 15.25 -17.14
C SER A 371 -8.23 13.75 -17.08
N GLY A 372 -7.51 13.16 -16.11
CA GLY A 372 -7.30 11.72 -16.00
C GLY A 372 -8.56 10.93 -15.66
N GLY A 373 -9.53 11.54 -14.99
CA GLY A 373 -10.72 10.84 -14.51
C GLY A 373 -10.41 9.78 -13.45
N VAL A 374 -11.40 8.99 -13.10
CA VAL A 374 -11.29 7.85 -12.19
C VAL A 374 -11.83 6.60 -12.86
N ALA A 375 -11.02 5.53 -12.90
CA ALA A 375 -11.51 4.21 -13.28
C ALA A 375 -11.95 3.47 -12.01
N VAL A 376 -13.23 3.17 -11.92
CA VAL A 376 -13.82 2.41 -10.83
C VAL A 376 -13.92 0.95 -11.26
N LEU A 377 -13.10 0.08 -10.67
CA LEU A 377 -13.15 -1.35 -10.90
C LEU A 377 -14.24 -1.93 -10.00
N ARG A 378 -15.35 -2.31 -10.61
CA ARG A 378 -16.49 -2.94 -9.95
C ARG A 378 -16.24 -4.44 -9.83
N VAL A 379 -16.11 -4.94 -8.60
CA VAL A 379 -15.83 -6.36 -8.34
C VAL A 379 -17.10 -7.09 -7.99
N GLY A 380 -17.47 -8.06 -8.83
CA GLY A 380 -18.63 -8.91 -8.65
C GLY A 380 -18.24 -10.31 -8.16
N ALA A 381 -19.15 -10.92 -7.40
CA ALA A 381 -19.05 -12.32 -6.97
C ALA A 381 -20.43 -12.86 -6.56
N ALA A 382 -20.53 -14.19 -6.38
CA ALA A 382 -21.77 -14.83 -5.97
C ALA A 382 -22.06 -14.68 -4.47
N THR A 383 -21.03 -14.46 -3.64
CA THR A 383 -21.14 -14.30 -2.18
C THR A 383 -20.28 -13.13 -1.70
N GLU A 384 -20.68 -12.53 -0.59
CA GLU A 384 -19.94 -11.43 0.04
C GLU A 384 -18.50 -11.85 0.42
N THR A 385 -18.31 -13.07 0.92
CA THR A 385 -16.97 -13.60 1.26
C THR A 385 -16.07 -13.68 0.04
N GLU A 386 -16.58 -14.17 -1.10
CA GLU A 386 -15.85 -14.24 -2.37
C GLU A 386 -15.58 -12.83 -2.92
N GLN A 387 -16.55 -11.91 -2.80
CA GLN A 387 -16.43 -10.54 -3.27
C GLN A 387 -15.33 -9.79 -2.51
N ASN A 388 -15.28 -9.94 -1.20
CA ASN A 388 -14.24 -9.34 -0.37
C ASN A 388 -12.84 -9.89 -0.70
N GLU A 389 -12.69 -11.20 -0.87
CA GLU A 389 -11.43 -11.82 -1.28
C GLU A 389 -10.98 -11.32 -2.66
N ARG A 390 -11.90 -11.28 -3.63
CA ARG A 390 -11.62 -10.80 -4.98
C ARG A 390 -11.26 -9.32 -5.01
N LYS A 391 -11.91 -8.50 -4.17
CA LYS A 391 -11.61 -7.08 -4.01
C LYS A 391 -10.17 -6.87 -3.54
N LEU A 392 -9.71 -7.57 -2.51
CA LEU A 392 -8.33 -7.49 -2.02
C LEU A 392 -7.32 -7.84 -3.14
N ARG A 393 -7.58 -8.90 -3.90
CA ARG A 393 -6.71 -9.26 -5.04
C ARG A 393 -6.66 -8.20 -6.14
N VAL A 394 -7.78 -7.52 -6.41
CA VAL A 394 -7.81 -6.43 -7.38
C VAL A 394 -7.04 -5.21 -6.86
N GLU A 395 -7.15 -4.90 -5.56
CA GLU A 395 -6.37 -3.84 -4.91
C GLU A 395 -4.86 -4.11 -4.99
N ASP A 396 -4.42 -5.33 -4.69
CA ASP A 396 -3.02 -5.76 -4.84
C ASP A 396 -2.54 -5.63 -6.28
N ALA A 397 -3.35 -6.08 -7.24
CA ALA A 397 -3.05 -5.99 -8.67
C ALA A 397 -2.85 -4.53 -9.15
N ILE A 398 -3.70 -3.61 -8.69
CA ILE A 398 -3.57 -2.17 -9.00
C ILE A 398 -2.26 -1.62 -8.42
N ASN A 399 -1.96 -1.96 -7.17
CA ASN A 399 -0.75 -1.48 -6.50
C ASN A 399 0.51 -2.04 -7.15
N ALA A 400 0.53 -3.33 -7.50
CA ALA A 400 1.62 -3.95 -8.24
C ALA A 400 1.81 -3.31 -9.63
N ALA A 401 0.72 -3.05 -10.35
CA ALA A 401 0.75 -2.38 -11.65
C ALA A 401 1.32 -0.95 -11.55
N ARG A 402 0.93 -0.17 -10.54
CA ARG A 402 1.51 1.15 -10.27
C ARG A 402 2.99 1.06 -9.92
N ALA A 403 3.37 0.14 -9.03
CA ALA A 403 4.76 -0.07 -8.66
C ALA A 403 5.64 -0.44 -9.85
N ALA A 404 5.13 -1.24 -10.78
CA ALA A 404 5.81 -1.58 -12.03
C ALA A 404 5.96 -0.37 -12.97
N ALA A 405 4.93 0.45 -13.09
CA ALA A 405 4.98 1.67 -13.88
C ALA A 405 5.98 2.72 -13.34
N GLU A 406 6.20 2.72 -12.00
CA GLU A 406 7.12 3.66 -11.33
C GLU A 406 8.59 3.24 -11.42
N GLU A 407 8.93 1.98 -11.11
CA GLU A 407 10.32 1.53 -10.98
C GLU A 407 10.69 0.38 -11.92
N GLY A 408 9.79 -0.03 -12.82
CA GLY A 408 10.02 -1.10 -13.77
C GLY A 408 9.82 -2.50 -13.18
N ILE A 409 10.18 -3.49 -13.98
CA ILE A 409 9.92 -4.92 -13.75
C ILE A 409 11.20 -5.74 -13.81
N ILE A 410 11.18 -6.89 -13.13
CA ILE A 410 12.22 -7.93 -13.16
C ILE A 410 11.58 -9.31 -13.36
N ALA A 411 12.40 -10.34 -13.61
CA ALA A 411 11.94 -11.72 -13.60
C ALA A 411 11.36 -12.08 -12.22
N GLY A 412 10.15 -12.59 -12.22
CA GLY A 412 9.37 -12.89 -11.03
C GLY A 412 9.65 -14.26 -10.41
N GLY A 413 8.69 -14.73 -9.60
CA GLY A 413 8.77 -16.05 -8.96
C GLY A 413 9.95 -16.23 -8.02
N GLY A 414 10.52 -15.15 -7.50
CA GLY A 414 11.72 -15.16 -6.65
C GLY A 414 13.03 -15.47 -7.39
N SER A 415 12.99 -15.65 -8.72
CA SER A 415 14.17 -16.06 -9.51
C SER A 415 15.26 -15.01 -9.51
N ALA A 416 14.91 -13.72 -9.65
CA ALA A 416 15.88 -12.64 -9.56
C ALA A 416 16.61 -12.62 -8.21
N LEU A 417 15.92 -12.87 -7.10
CA LEU A 417 16.51 -12.93 -5.77
C LEU A 417 17.50 -14.12 -5.62
N VAL A 418 17.16 -15.29 -6.17
CA VAL A 418 18.07 -16.46 -6.17
C VAL A 418 19.36 -16.16 -6.94
N GLN A 419 19.24 -15.52 -8.10
CA GLN A 419 20.41 -15.17 -8.92
C GLN A 419 21.28 -14.09 -8.27
N ILE A 420 20.67 -13.14 -7.56
CA ILE A 420 21.41 -12.13 -6.77
C ILE A 420 22.07 -12.78 -5.56
N ALA A 421 21.46 -13.79 -4.94
CA ALA A 421 22.07 -14.52 -3.82
C ALA A 421 23.44 -15.10 -4.19
N LYS A 422 23.59 -15.64 -5.40
CA LYS A 422 24.88 -16.15 -5.90
C LYS A 422 25.93 -15.03 -6.02
N GLN A 423 25.54 -13.83 -6.45
CA GLN A 423 26.45 -12.67 -6.52
C GLN A 423 26.83 -12.16 -5.12
N LEU A 424 25.94 -12.27 -4.13
CA LEU A 424 26.26 -11.93 -2.75
C LEU A 424 27.32 -12.86 -2.13
N GLU A 425 27.42 -14.11 -2.57
CA GLU A 425 28.50 -15.01 -2.13
C GLU A 425 29.88 -14.51 -2.56
N GLU A 426 29.98 -13.93 -3.76
CA GLU A 426 31.21 -13.28 -4.23
C GLU A 426 31.44 -11.94 -3.50
N PHE A 427 30.39 -11.14 -3.33
CA PHE A 427 30.43 -9.87 -2.59
C PHE A 427 30.89 -10.07 -1.14
N ALA A 428 30.54 -11.19 -0.52
CA ALA A 428 30.96 -11.55 0.83
C ALA A 428 32.48 -11.68 0.99
N ASN A 429 33.24 -11.92 -0.08
CA ASN A 429 34.70 -11.98 -0.04
C ASN A 429 35.36 -10.63 0.23
N GLY A 430 34.64 -9.52 0.08
CA GLY A 430 35.08 -8.18 0.48
C GLY A 430 34.95 -7.88 1.98
N PHE A 431 34.46 -8.84 2.79
CA PHE A 431 34.22 -8.69 4.22
C PHE A 431 34.91 -9.81 5.01
N ASP A 432 35.19 -9.51 6.28
CA ASP A 432 35.79 -10.46 7.22
C ASP A 432 34.88 -10.76 8.42
N GLY A 433 35.10 -11.89 9.09
CA GLY A 433 34.44 -12.25 10.34
C GLY A 433 32.91 -12.24 10.26
N GLU A 434 32.29 -11.63 11.25
CA GLU A 434 30.83 -11.60 11.38
C GLU A 434 30.14 -10.76 10.28
N GLN A 435 30.83 -9.78 9.69
CA GLN A 435 30.26 -9.03 8.57
C GLN A 435 30.08 -9.92 7.35
N LYS A 436 31.10 -10.76 7.02
CA LYS A 436 30.98 -11.76 5.97
C LYS A 436 29.83 -12.73 6.25
N THR A 437 29.70 -13.19 7.48
CA THR A 437 28.61 -14.07 7.92
C THR A 437 27.25 -13.41 7.74
N GLY A 438 27.13 -12.11 8.04
CA GLY A 438 25.91 -11.32 7.83
C GLY A 438 25.52 -11.22 6.36
N VAL A 439 26.49 -11.00 5.45
CA VAL A 439 26.24 -11.00 4.00
C VAL A 439 25.73 -12.36 3.53
N LEU A 440 26.38 -13.44 3.97
CA LEU A 440 25.98 -14.82 3.61
C LEU A 440 24.61 -15.20 4.17
N ALA A 441 24.21 -14.66 5.33
CA ALA A 441 22.87 -14.86 5.89
C ALA A 441 21.79 -14.26 4.96
N VAL A 442 22.04 -13.08 4.40
CA VAL A 442 21.14 -12.48 3.40
C VAL A 442 21.09 -13.36 2.14
N ALA A 443 22.23 -13.76 1.60
CA ALA A 443 22.28 -14.64 0.42
C ALA A 443 21.42 -15.90 0.58
N ARG A 444 21.48 -16.55 1.76
CA ARG A 444 20.62 -17.72 2.05
C ARG A 444 19.15 -17.38 2.16
N ALA A 445 18.82 -16.24 2.78
CA ALA A 445 17.43 -15.81 2.93
C ALA A 445 16.77 -15.49 1.59
N LEU A 446 17.49 -14.91 0.63
CA LEU A 446 16.96 -14.55 -0.69
C LEU A 446 16.42 -15.73 -1.50
N SER A 447 16.84 -16.94 -1.21
CA SER A 447 16.35 -18.16 -1.88
C SER A 447 14.96 -18.60 -1.40
N LYS A 448 14.50 -18.09 -0.24
CA LYS A 448 13.27 -18.59 0.40
C LYS A 448 11.99 -18.32 -0.36
N PRO A 449 11.79 -17.16 -1.02
CA PRO A 449 10.59 -16.95 -1.82
C PRO A 449 10.44 -18.00 -2.93
N ALA A 450 11.46 -18.21 -3.76
CA ALA A 450 11.44 -19.24 -4.80
C ALA A 450 11.28 -20.66 -4.24
N PHE A 451 11.91 -20.94 -3.10
CA PHE A 451 11.75 -22.21 -2.40
C PHE A 451 10.29 -22.49 -2.06
N TRP A 452 9.60 -21.54 -1.40
CA TRP A 452 8.22 -21.76 -0.97
C TRP A 452 7.22 -21.71 -2.12
N ILE A 453 7.49 -20.95 -3.19
CA ILE A 453 6.70 -21.01 -4.42
C ILE A 453 6.72 -22.42 -5.02
N ALA A 454 7.89 -23.06 -5.05
CA ALA A 454 8.05 -24.42 -5.55
C ALA A 454 7.45 -25.47 -4.61
N ASP A 455 7.64 -25.31 -3.29
CA ASP A 455 7.10 -26.21 -2.27
C ASP A 455 5.57 -26.20 -2.26
N ASN A 456 4.96 -25.01 -2.33
CA ASN A 456 3.50 -24.86 -2.47
C ASN A 456 2.98 -25.44 -3.80
N ALA A 457 3.83 -25.57 -4.82
CA ALA A 457 3.52 -26.25 -6.08
C ALA A 457 3.71 -27.78 -6.02
N GLY A 458 4.16 -28.32 -4.88
CA GLY A 458 4.33 -29.74 -4.66
C GLY A 458 5.68 -30.30 -5.14
N LEU A 459 6.67 -29.42 -5.33
CA LEU A 459 8.04 -29.80 -5.71
C LEU A 459 9.00 -29.58 -4.55
N ASP A 460 10.18 -30.23 -4.62
CA ASP A 460 11.27 -29.93 -3.69
C ASP A 460 11.85 -28.54 -3.99
N GLY A 461 11.56 -27.58 -3.10
CA GLY A 461 12.01 -26.21 -3.24
C GLY A 461 13.52 -26.05 -3.31
N ALA A 462 14.30 -26.90 -2.60
CA ALA A 462 15.76 -26.85 -2.64
C ALA A 462 16.32 -27.22 -4.02
N VAL A 463 15.72 -28.22 -4.66
CA VAL A 463 16.10 -28.66 -6.02
C VAL A 463 15.80 -27.54 -7.03
N VAL A 464 14.62 -26.92 -6.92
CA VAL A 464 14.21 -25.83 -7.83
C VAL A 464 15.13 -24.62 -7.66
N VAL A 465 15.40 -24.18 -6.44
CA VAL A 465 16.33 -23.07 -6.14
C VAL A 465 17.74 -23.35 -6.70
N SER A 466 18.28 -24.54 -6.46
CA SER A 466 19.59 -24.92 -6.99
C SER A 466 19.64 -24.81 -8.52
N LYS A 467 18.58 -25.21 -9.21
CA LYS A 467 18.50 -25.14 -10.66
C LYS A 467 18.40 -23.68 -11.16
N ILE A 468 17.58 -22.84 -10.51
CA ILE A 468 17.45 -21.41 -10.84
C ILE A 468 18.80 -20.69 -10.68
N ALA A 469 19.58 -21.03 -9.64
CA ALA A 469 20.87 -20.38 -9.36
C ALA A 469 21.89 -20.55 -10.51
N ASP A 470 21.75 -21.59 -11.33
CA ASP A 470 22.63 -21.87 -12.48
C ASP A 470 22.05 -21.37 -13.82
N MET A 471 20.82 -20.82 -13.81
CA MET A 471 20.19 -20.31 -15.03
C MET A 471 20.66 -18.87 -15.36
N PRO A 472 20.57 -18.47 -16.64
CA PRO A 472 20.81 -17.09 -17.06
C PRO A 472 19.87 -16.09 -16.38
N ASN A 473 20.30 -14.82 -16.32
CA ASN A 473 19.46 -13.75 -15.81
C ASN A 473 18.16 -13.64 -16.62
N GLY A 474 17.03 -13.50 -15.93
CA GLY A 474 15.68 -13.46 -16.56
C GLY A 474 15.03 -14.83 -16.73
N GLU A 475 15.78 -15.92 -16.59
CA GLU A 475 15.24 -17.28 -16.59
C GLU A 475 14.93 -17.76 -15.16
N GLY A 476 14.00 -18.71 -15.05
CA GLY A 476 13.61 -19.25 -13.76
C GLY A 476 12.55 -20.35 -13.87
N PHE A 477 11.82 -20.55 -12.79
CA PHE A 477 10.81 -21.60 -12.66
C PHE A 477 9.38 -21.02 -12.68
N ASN A 478 8.58 -21.49 -13.63
CA ASN A 478 7.15 -21.21 -13.70
C ASN A 478 6.38 -22.24 -12.86
N ALA A 479 5.93 -21.84 -11.68
CA ALA A 479 5.22 -22.74 -10.77
C ALA A 479 3.77 -23.05 -11.21
N ALA A 480 3.19 -22.30 -12.16
CA ALA A 480 1.89 -22.60 -12.73
C ALA A 480 1.95 -23.80 -13.70
N THR A 481 2.94 -23.77 -14.62
CA THR A 481 3.14 -24.82 -15.65
C THR A 481 4.13 -25.91 -15.22
N LEU A 482 4.92 -25.68 -14.17
CA LEU A 482 6.03 -26.54 -13.69
C LEU A 482 7.19 -26.63 -14.68
N GLU A 483 7.39 -25.60 -15.49
CA GLU A 483 8.43 -25.52 -16.52
C GLU A 483 9.49 -24.47 -16.16
N TYR A 484 10.67 -24.61 -16.76
CA TYR A 484 11.76 -23.64 -16.65
C TYR A 484 11.91 -22.88 -17.96
N GLY A 485 12.26 -21.61 -17.90
CA GLY A 485 12.50 -20.79 -19.10
C GLY A 485 12.60 -19.32 -18.81
N ASN A 486 12.51 -18.50 -19.87
CA ASN A 486 12.51 -17.06 -19.76
C ASN A 486 11.20 -16.57 -19.14
N LEU A 487 11.26 -16.09 -17.91
CA LEU A 487 10.08 -15.67 -17.15
C LEU A 487 9.50 -14.36 -17.67
N ILE A 488 10.33 -13.46 -18.21
CA ILE A 488 9.87 -12.19 -18.78
C ILE A 488 9.00 -12.48 -20.01
N GLU A 489 9.45 -13.35 -20.91
CA GLU A 489 8.66 -13.77 -22.08
C GLU A 489 7.38 -14.53 -21.71
N GLN A 490 7.39 -15.24 -20.59
CA GLN A 490 6.22 -15.95 -20.05
C GLN A 490 5.26 -15.03 -19.27
N GLY A 491 5.58 -13.74 -19.12
CA GLY A 491 4.78 -12.79 -18.35
C GLY A 491 4.84 -12.99 -16.84
N ILE A 492 5.84 -13.73 -16.33
CA ILE A 492 6.05 -13.91 -14.88
C ILE A 492 7.07 -12.88 -14.42
N ILE A 493 6.56 -11.73 -14.04
CA ILE A 493 7.33 -10.53 -13.76
C ILE A 493 6.88 -9.91 -12.44
N ASP A 494 7.83 -9.41 -11.67
CA ASP A 494 7.59 -8.74 -10.40
C ASP A 494 8.00 -7.26 -10.50
N PRO A 495 7.27 -6.32 -9.86
CA PRO A 495 7.69 -4.93 -9.76
C PRO A 495 8.97 -4.80 -8.91
N VAL A 496 9.93 -4.03 -9.40
CA VAL A 496 11.19 -3.78 -8.67
C VAL A 496 10.92 -3.14 -7.30
N LYS A 497 10.02 -2.14 -7.26
CA LYS A 497 9.63 -1.44 -6.03
C LYS A 497 9.10 -2.39 -4.95
N VAL A 498 8.27 -3.36 -5.32
CA VAL A 498 7.73 -4.39 -4.40
C VAL A 498 8.86 -5.25 -3.84
N THR A 499 9.69 -5.79 -4.73
CA THR A 499 10.75 -6.75 -4.36
C THR A 499 11.82 -6.10 -3.48
N HIS A 500 12.30 -4.89 -3.84
CA HIS A 500 13.34 -4.26 -3.02
C HIS A 500 12.83 -3.79 -1.65
N ASN A 501 11.57 -3.28 -1.56
CA ASN A 501 10.99 -2.92 -0.28
C ASN A 501 10.80 -4.13 0.63
N ALA A 502 10.41 -5.29 0.08
CA ALA A 502 10.35 -6.53 0.85
C ALA A 502 11.70 -6.89 1.49
N VAL A 503 12.80 -6.77 0.75
CA VAL A 503 14.16 -7.03 1.26
C VAL A 503 14.57 -6.00 2.32
N VAL A 504 14.35 -4.71 2.08
CA VAL A 504 14.75 -3.63 3.00
C VAL A 504 14.00 -3.73 4.33
N ASN A 505 12.67 -3.93 4.28
CA ASN A 505 11.84 -4.02 5.48
C ASN A 505 12.16 -5.29 6.28
N ALA A 506 12.35 -6.42 5.61
CA ALA A 506 12.77 -7.66 6.24
C ALA A 506 14.14 -7.54 6.94
N ALA A 507 15.12 -6.96 6.25
CA ALA A 507 16.46 -6.73 6.82
C ALA A 507 16.42 -5.75 8.00
N SER A 508 15.59 -4.73 7.96
CA SER A 508 15.43 -3.74 9.04
C SER A 508 14.97 -4.42 10.33
N VAL A 509 13.90 -5.21 10.27
CA VAL A 509 13.35 -5.88 11.47
C VAL A 509 14.27 -7.01 11.95
N ALA A 510 14.83 -7.82 11.04
CA ALA A 510 15.77 -8.87 11.43
C ALA A 510 16.97 -8.30 12.20
N ARG A 511 17.53 -7.17 11.75
CA ARG A 511 18.64 -6.49 12.43
C ARG A 511 18.30 -6.03 13.86
N MET A 512 17.06 -5.57 14.10
CA MET A 512 16.59 -5.22 15.44
C MET A 512 16.47 -6.48 16.33
N VAL A 513 15.87 -7.53 15.82
CA VAL A 513 15.75 -8.80 16.56
C VAL A 513 17.12 -9.35 16.96
N LEU A 514 18.10 -9.35 16.06
CA LEU A 514 19.45 -9.89 16.33
C LEU A 514 20.20 -9.13 17.41
N THR A 515 19.89 -7.86 17.64
CA THR A 515 20.51 -7.04 18.71
C THR A 515 19.68 -7.01 19.98
N THR A 516 18.57 -7.73 20.04
CA THR A 516 17.74 -7.79 21.25
C THR A 516 18.40 -8.66 22.29
N GLU A 517 18.53 -8.14 23.52
CA GLU A 517 19.13 -8.82 24.68
C GLU A 517 18.09 -9.09 25.76
N ALA A 518 17.02 -8.30 25.82
CA ALA A 518 15.94 -8.50 26.76
C ALA A 518 14.59 -8.22 26.13
N SER A 519 13.58 -8.96 26.55
CA SER A 519 12.16 -8.75 26.20
C SER A 519 11.38 -8.41 27.45
N VAL A 520 10.53 -7.38 27.40
CA VAL A 520 9.72 -6.88 28.52
C VAL A 520 8.25 -6.87 28.10
N VAL A 521 7.39 -7.64 28.78
CA VAL A 521 5.95 -7.79 28.51
C VAL A 521 5.09 -7.46 29.72
#